data_2be95a2a282498869b69ea572e6e093f
#
_entry.id   2be95a2a282498869b69ea572e6e093f
#
_cell.length_a   1.000
_cell.length_b   1.000
_cell.length_c   1.000
_cell.angle_alpha   90.00
_cell.angle_beta   90.00
_cell.angle_gamma   90.00
#
_symmetry.space_group_name_H-M   'P 1'
#
loop_
_entity.id
_entity.type
_entity.pdbx_description
1 polymer ?
#
loop_
_entity_poly.entity_id
_entity_poly.type
_entity_poly.pdbx_seq_one_letter_code
_entity_poly.pdbx_strand_id
1 'polypeptide(L)'
;MAVQMNFERDKLFDELGLMRLRESYMRRSEKSPQERFAFVAETFGSNPEHAQRIYDYASRHWLSFSTPILSFGRSKKGLPISCFLTYMEDSAEGLVDTLSEVNWLSMLGGGVGIHVRIRSADEKSVGVMPHLKVYDAACLAYRQGSTRRGSY
;
A
#
# COMPACT_ATOMS: atom_id res chain seq x y z
N MET A 1 14.06 2.27 24.26
CA MET A 1 14.19 3.74 24.43
C MET A 1 13.38 4.38 23.32
N ALA A 2 12.61 5.41 23.63
CA ALA A 2 11.85 6.14 22.61
C ALA A 2 12.80 6.90 21.66
N VAL A 3 12.40 7.02 20.40
CA VAL A 3 13.12 7.80 19.39
C VAL A 3 13.22 9.26 19.83
N GLN A 4 14.40 9.85 19.71
CA GLN A 4 14.62 11.27 19.97
C GLN A 4 14.13 12.09 18.80
N MET A 5 13.04 12.84 19.00
CA MET A 5 12.41 13.66 17.96
C MET A 5 13.05 15.07 17.90
N ASN A 6 13.15 15.61 16.68
CA ASN A 6 13.55 16.98 16.45
C ASN A 6 12.43 17.74 15.72
N PHE A 7 11.63 18.50 16.46
CA PHE A 7 10.48 19.24 15.93
C PHE A 7 10.85 20.40 15.01
N GLU A 8 12.10 20.90 15.05
CA GLU A 8 12.56 21.91 14.09
C GLU A 8 12.52 21.43 12.62
N ARG A 9 12.52 20.11 12.43
CA ARG A 9 12.41 19.50 11.10
C ARG A 9 11.01 19.64 10.49
N ASP A 10 10.00 20.05 11.24
CA ASP A 10 8.69 20.41 10.70
C ASP A 10 8.78 21.55 9.69
N LYS A 11 9.78 22.43 9.83
CA LYS A 11 10.06 23.54 8.91
C LYS A 11 10.52 23.08 7.51
N LEU A 12 10.89 21.81 7.35
CA LEU A 12 11.26 21.23 6.05
C LEU A 12 10.04 20.94 5.17
N PHE A 13 8.84 20.96 5.74
CA PHE A 13 7.60 20.72 5.01
C PHE A 13 6.97 22.03 4.59
N ASP A 14 6.50 22.09 3.33
CA ASP A 14 5.61 23.14 2.88
C ASP A 14 4.17 22.91 3.41
N GLU A 15 3.31 23.88 3.20
CA GLU A 15 1.92 23.85 3.65
C GLU A 15 1.14 22.67 3.05
N LEU A 16 1.37 22.37 1.76
CA LEU A 16 0.74 21.26 1.06
C LEU A 16 1.18 19.91 1.63
N GLY A 17 2.46 19.74 1.91
CA GLY A 17 3.02 18.54 2.53
C GLY A 17 2.45 18.29 3.92
N LEU A 18 2.36 19.33 4.76
CA LEU A 18 1.75 19.26 6.08
C LEU A 18 0.26 18.89 6.01
N MET A 19 -0.49 19.49 5.10
CA MET A 19 -1.90 19.18 4.87
C MET A 19 -2.06 17.71 4.48
N ARG A 20 -1.29 17.22 3.53
CA ARG A 20 -1.32 15.82 3.08
C ARG A 20 -0.96 14.83 4.17
N LEU A 21 0.05 15.12 4.99
CA LEU A 21 0.41 14.27 6.13
C LEU A 21 -0.73 14.18 7.14
N ARG A 22 -1.36 15.29 7.48
CA ARG A 22 -2.50 15.33 8.42
C ARG A 22 -3.72 14.57 7.89
N GLU A 23 -4.09 14.79 6.64
CA GLU A 23 -5.29 14.20 6.06
C GLU A 23 -5.15 12.70 5.80
N SER A 24 -3.97 12.24 5.33
CA SER A 24 -3.81 10.91 4.77
C SER A 24 -2.98 9.95 5.63
N TYR A 25 -2.08 10.44 6.46
CA TYR A 25 -1.06 9.61 7.11
C TYR A 25 -1.04 9.68 8.64
N MET A 26 -1.22 10.85 9.21
CA MET A 26 -1.15 11.05 10.66
C MET A 26 -2.40 10.51 11.37
N ARG A 27 -2.22 10.01 12.60
CA ARG A 27 -3.34 9.71 13.49
C ARG A 27 -3.91 11.01 14.04
N ARG A 28 -5.18 10.99 14.46
CA ARG A 28 -5.84 12.18 15.02
C ARG A 28 -5.19 12.73 16.29
N SER A 29 -4.45 11.90 17.01
CA SER A 29 -3.71 12.29 18.23
C SER A 29 -2.37 12.95 17.94
N GLU A 30 -1.82 12.79 16.75
CA GLU A 30 -0.52 13.32 16.36
C GLU A 30 -0.64 14.77 15.91
N LYS A 31 0.21 15.65 16.45
CA LYS A 31 0.22 17.09 16.17
C LYS A 31 1.30 17.50 15.17
N SER A 32 2.37 16.71 15.10
CA SER A 32 3.55 16.98 14.28
C SER A 32 3.89 15.77 13.40
N PRO A 33 4.37 15.98 12.16
CA PRO A 33 4.98 14.92 11.33
C PRO A 33 6.05 14.13 12.06
N GLN A 34 6.79 14.75 12.97
CA GLN A 34 7.85 14.08 13.73
C GLN A 34 7.30 12.94 14.60
N GLU A 35 6.12 13.11 15.20
CA GLU A 35 5.44 12.06 15.97
C GLU A 35 5.04 10.89 15.06
N ARG A 36 4.63 11.17 13.82
CA ARG A 36 4.31 10.14 12.81
C ARG A 36 5.55 9.34 12.43
N PHE A 37 6.65 10.03 12.13
CA PHE A 37 7.91 9.36 11.76
C PHE A 37 8.49 8.56 12.93
N ALA A 38 8.44 9.09 14.15
CA ALA A 38 8.88 8.38 15.34
C ALA A 38 8.07 7.09 15.57
N PHE A 39 6.74 7.17 15.48
CA PHE A 39 5.87 5.99 15.63
C PHE A 39 6.19 4.92 14.58
N VAL A 40 6.35 5.30 13.32
CA VAL A 40 6.69 4.37 12.23
C VAL A 40 8.07 3.74 12.47
N ALA A 41 9.04 4.56 12.83
CA ALA A 41 10.40 4.12 13.10
C ALA A 41 10.46 3.12 14.27
N GLU A 42 9.75 3.38 15.36
CA GLU A 42 9.66 2.49 16.52
C GLU A 42 8.91 1.19 16.20
N THR A 43 7.88 1.27 15.36
CA THR A 43 7.08 0.09 14.98
C THR A 43 7.87 -0.88 14.10
N PHE A 44 8.69 -0.37 13.18
CA PHE A 44 9.39 -1.17 12.17
C PHE A 44 10.90 -1.28 12.39
N GLY A 45 11.45 -0.56 13.35
CA GLY A 45 12.85 -0.68 13.76
C GLY A 45 13.11 -2.00 14.49
N SER A 46 14.16 -2.71 14.11
CA SER A 46 14.55 -3.98 14.73
C SER A 46 15.20 -3.81 16.12
N ASN A 47 15.69 -2.61 16.42
CA ASN A 47 16.28 -2.22 17.68
C ASN A 47 16.27 -0.68 17.81
N PRO A 48 16.57 -0.11 19.01
CA PRO A 48 16.51 1.34 19.22
C PRO A 48 17.40 2.16 18.28
N GLU A 49 18.58 1.68 17.96
CA GLU A 49 19.51 2.36 17.05
C GLU A 49 18.99 2.37 15.62
N HIS A 50 18.41 1.25 15.17
CA HIS A 50 17.77 1.16 13.86
C HIS A 50 16.55 2.07 13.78
N ALA A 51 15.71 2.08 14.81
CA ALA A 51 14.56 3.00 14.89
C ALA A 51 15.00 4.46 14.79
N GLN A 52 16.05 4.85 15.54
CA GLN A 52 16.59 6.21 15.46
C GLN A 52 17.11 6.57 14.06
N ARG A 53 17.81 5.67 13.38
CA ARG A 53 18.27 5.88 12.00
C ARG A 53 17.11 6.04 11.01
N ILE A 54 16.09 5.17 11.10
CA ILE A 54 14.88 5.28 10.26
C ILE A 54 14.24 6.66 10.44
N TYR A 55 14.04 7.07 11.70
CA TYR A 55 13.48 8.39 12.02
C TYR A 55 14.35 9.51 11.46
N ASP A 56 15.64 9.47 11.69
CA ASP A 56 16.57 10.53 11.26
C ASP A 56 16.57 10.70 9.73
N TYR A 57 16.52 9.62 8.98
CA TYR A 57 16.49 9.67 7.52
C TYR A 57 15.14 10.13 6.99
N ALA A 58 14.05 9.62 7.55
CA ALA A 58 12.71 10.00 7.14
C ALA A 58 12.41 11.46 7.45
N SER A 59 12.74 11.93 8.64
CA SER A 59 12.50 13.30 9.10
C SER A 59 13.36 14.35 8.39
N ARG A 60 14.44 13.95 7.71
CA ARG A 60 15.29 14.79 6.86
C ARG A 60 14.97 14.66 5.37
N HIS A 61 13.92 13.92 5.01
CA HIS A 61 13.52 13.62 3.63
C HIS A 61 14.57 12.80 2.82
N TRP A 62 15.44 12.08 3.51
CA TRP A 62 16.41 11.18 2.87
C TRP A 62 15.82 9.78 2.62
N LEU A 63 14.74 9.44 3.32
CA LEU A 63 13.99 8.21 3.22
C LEU A 63 12.50 8.53 3.07
N SER A 64 11.84 7.93 2.09
CA SER A 64 10.39 7.98 1.92
C SER A 64 9.78 6.62 2.19
N PHE A 65 8.71 6.60 2.99
CA PHE A 65 7.95 5.39 3.26
C PHE A 65 6.87 5.16 2.21
N SER A 66 6.58 3.90 1.93
CA SER A 66 5.36 3.57 1.19
C SER A 66 4.13 3.99 1.99
N THR A 67 3.05 4.31 1.31
CA THR A 67 1.79 4.76 1.94
C THR A 67 1.30 3.85 3.06
N PRO A 68 1.27 2.50 2.93
CA PRO A 68 0.79 1.63 4.01
C PRO A 68 1.66 1.65 5.26
N ILE A 69 2.98 1.84 5.09
CA ILE A 69 3.90 1.99 6.22
C ILE A 69 3.69 3.34 6.90
N LEU A 70 3.66 4.43 6.13
CA LEU A 70 3.50 5.77 6.69
C LEU A 70 2.13 5.97 7.35
N SER A 71 1.07 5.32 6.87
CA SER A 71 -0.28 5.39 7.46
C SER A 71 -0.58 4.28 8.49
N PHE A 72 0.38 3.41 8.79
CA PHE A 72 0.18 2.27 9.69
C PHE A 72 -0.35 2.69 11.06
N GLY A 73 -1.31 1.94 11.59
CA GLY A 73 -1.92 2.24 12.89
C GLY A 73 -2.90 3.43 12.90
N ARG A 74 -3.18 4.07 11.75
CA ARG A 74 -4.23 5.08 11.62
C ARG A 74 -5.63 4.48 11.68
N SER A 75 -5.80 3.28 11.12
CA SER A 75 -6.99 2.47 11.22
C SER A 75 -6.68 1.12 11.84
N LYS A 76 -7.70 0.43 12.37
CA LYS A 76 -7.56 -0.93 12.90
C LYS A 76 -7.37 -1.98 11.79
N LYS A 77 -7.68 -1.61 10.54
CA LYS A 77 -7.57 -2.46 9.36
C LYS A 77 -6.48 -1.88 8.45
N GLY A 78 -5.59 -2.70 7.98
CA GLY A 78 -4.54 -2.31 7.06
C GLY A 78 -3.26 -3.09 7.34
N LEU A 79 -2.66 -3.58 6.27
CA LEU A 79 -1.36 -4.22 6.30
C LEU A 79 -0.30 -3.18 5.92
N PRO A 80 0.93 -3.26 6.42
CA PRO A 80 2.03 -2.39 6.00
C PRO A 80 2.58 -2.79 4.62
N ILE A 81 1.72 -3.30 3.75
CA ILE A 81 2.05 -3.85 2.43
C ILE A 81 1.06 -3.26 1.43
N SER A 82 1.54 -2.92 0.23
CA SER A 82 0.71 -2.39 -0.85
C SER A 82 0.84 -3.13 -2.18
N CYS A 83 1.72 -4.13 -2.26
CA CYS A 83 2.01 -4.83 -3.50
C CYS A 83 1.93 -6.34 -3.26
N PHE A 84 1.19 -7.01 -4.12
CA PHE A 84 0.97 -8.45 -4.08
C PHE A 84 1.27 -9.04 -5.45
N LEU A 85 1.66 -10.30 -5.48
CA LEU A 85 1.84 -11.06 -6.70
C LEU A 85 1.01 -12.34 -6.59
N THR A 86 0.29 -12.67 -7.64
CA THR A 86 -0.46 -13.93 -7.73
C THR A 86 -0.23 -14.60 -9.07
N TYR A 87 -0.55 -15.87 -9.13
CA TYR A 87 -0.41 -16.70 -10.31
C TYR A 87 -1.79 -17.23 -10.71
N MET A 88 -2.13 -17.05 -11.98
CA MET A 88 -3.37 -17.56 -12.55
C MET A 88 -3.08 -18.85 -13.34
N GLU A 89 -3.58 -19.95 -12.84
CA GLU A 89 -3.51 -21.23 -13.51
C GLU A 89 -4.58 -21.34 -14.61
N ASP A 90 -4.25 -22.04 -15.70
CA ASP A 90 -5.17 -22.32 -16.82
C ASP A 90 -6.12 -23.49 -16.49
N SER A 91 -6.92 -23.29 -15.44
CA SER A 91 -7.99 -24.18 -15.00
C SER A 91 -9.22 -23.35 -14.63
N ALA A 92 -10.40 -23.97 -14.59
CA ALA A 92 -11.64 -23.25 -14.21
C ALA A 92 -11.53 -22.66 -12.80
N GLU A 93 -11.01 -23.43 -11.86
CA GLU A 93 -10.75 -23.01 -10.48
C GLU A 93 -9.74 -21.86 -10.44
N GLY A 94 -8.59 -22.02 -11.12
CA GLY A 94 -7.54 -21.00 -11.16
C GLY A 94 -8.01 -19.66 -11.73
N LEU A 95 -8.83 -19.67 -12.77
CA LEU A 95 -9.41 -18.47 -13.36
C LEU A 95 -10.35 -17.73 -12.39
N VAL A 96 -11.22 -18.47 -11.70
CA VAL A 96 -12.23 -17.88 -10.78
C VAL A 96 -11.60 -17.46 -9.46
N ASP A 97 -10.78 -18.32 -8.86
CA ASP A 97 -10.18 -18.09 -7.56
C ASP A 97 -9.18 -16.92 -7.63
N THR A 98 -8.36 -16.84 -8.68
CA THR A 98 -7.45 -15.70 -8.87
C THR A 98 -8.21 -14.39 -9.01
N LEU A 99 -9.34 -14.36 -9.75
CA LEU A 99 -10.16 -13.15 -9.86
C LEU A 99 -10.71 -12.74 -8.49
N SER A 100 -11.19 -13.70 -7.70
CA SER A 100 -11.68 -13.45 -6.35
C SER A 100 -10.59 -12.91 -5.42
N GLU A 101 -9.41 -13.55 -5.39
CA GLU A 101 -8.27 -13.14 -4.59
C GLU A 101 -7.82 -11.71 -4.92
N VAL A 102 -7.64 -11.42 -6.21
CA VAL A 102 -7.22 -10.10 -6.67
C VAL A 102 -8.19 -9.00 -6.27
N ASN A 103 -9.49 -9.26 -6.36
CA ASN A 103 -10.53 -8.32 -5.93
C ASN A 103 -10.47 -8.05 -4.42
N TRP A 104 -10.26 -9.07 -3.59
CA TRP A 104 -10.09 -8.90 -2.15
C TRP A 104 -8.84 -8.07 -1.81
N LEU A 105 -7.71 -8.36 -2.44
CA LEU A 105 -6.46 -7.62 -2.24
C LEU A 105 -6.59 -6.15 -2.66
N SER A 106 -7.29 -5.89 -3.76
CA SER A 106 -7.56 -4.53 -4.25
C SER A 106 -8.43 -3.73 -3.27
N MET A 107 -9.50 -4.32 -2.75
CA MET A 107 -10.35 -3.69 -1.74
C MET A 107 -9.60 -3.39 -0.43
N LEU A 108 -8.56 -4.15 -0.10
CA LEU A 108 -7.66 -3.87 1.03
C LEU A 108 -6.60 -2.80 0.71
N GLY A 109 -6.56 -2.30 -0.52
CA GLY A 109 -5.68 -1.21 -0.95
C GLY A 109 -4.35 -1.67 -1.53
N GLY A 110 -4.24 -2.92 -1.94
CA GLY A 110 -3.08 -3.47 -2.62
C GLY A 110 -3.11 -3.27 -4.13
N GLY A 111 -1.94 -3.03 -4.75
CA GLY A 111 -1.73 -3.28 -6.17
C GLY A 111 -1.36 -4.75 -6.37
N VAL A 112 -1.90 -5.39 -7.41
CA VAL A 112 -1.70 -6.82 -7.63
C VAL A 112 -1.12 -7.08 -9.00
N GLY A 113 0.10 -7.64 -9.06
CA GLY A 113 0.66 -8.19 -10.28
C GLY A 113 0.16 -9.62 -10.48
N ILE A 114 -0.35 -9.92 -11.67
CA ILE A 114 -0.90 -11.23 -12.01
C ILE A 114 -0.02 -11.88 -13.08
N HIS A 115 0.57 -13.03 -12.78
CA HIS A 115 1.17 -13.85 -13.78
C HIS A 115 0.08 -14.68 -14.47
N VAL A 116 -0.20 -14.34 -15.73
CA VAL A 116 -1.26 -14.98 -16.52
C VAL A 116 -0.67 -16.11 -17.36
N ARG A 117 -1.09 -17.34 -17.10
CA ARG A 117 -0.70 -18.51 -17.86
C ARG A 117 -1.91 -19.15 -18.56
N ILE A 118 -2.63 -18.36 -19.33
CA ILE A 118 -3.78 -18.84 -20.11
C ILE A 118 -3.29 -19.24 -21.50
N ARG A 119 -3.73 -20.42 -21.98
CA ARG A 119 -3.46 -20.88 -23.33
C ARG A 119 -4.09 -19.96 -24.38
N SER A 120 -3.62 -20.07 -25.61
CA SER A 120 -4.23 -19.41 -26.76
C SER A 120 -5.69 -19.82 -26.94
N ALA A 121 -6.46 -19.00 -27.64
CA ALA A 121 -7.84 -19.33 -27.99
C ALA A 121 -7.89 -20.58 -28.84
N ASP A 122 -8.76 -21.53 -28.49
CA ASP A 122 -9.05 -22.77 -29.20
C ASP A 122 -10.54 -23.13 -29.01
N GLU A 123 -10.94 -24.36 -29.36
CA GLU A 123 -12.31 -24.83 -29.25
C GLU A 123 -12.83 -24.86 -27.77
N LYS A 124 -11.94 -24.89 -26.77
CA LYS A 124 -12.22 -24.96 -25.33
C LYS A 124 -11.82 -23.75 -24.55
N SER A 125 -11.07 -22.83 -25.13
CA SER A 125 -10.55 -21.63 -24.47
C SER A 125 -10.82 -20.39 -25.31
N VAL A 126 -11.33 -19.35 -24.65
CA VAL A 126 -11.51 -18.02 -25.27
C VAL A 126 -10.19 -17.24 -25.37
N GLY A 127 -9.10 -17.78 -24.82
CA GLY A 127 -7.80 -17.12 -24.77
C GLY A 127 -7.73 -16.01 -23.71
N VAL A 128 -6.61 -15.30 -23.66
CA VAL A 128 -6.30 -14.33 -22.61
C VAL A 128 -7.12 -13.03 -22.67
N MET A 129 -7.47 -12.56 -23.86
CA MET A 129 -8.05 -11.21 -24.05
C MET A 129 -9.38 -10.99 -23.31
N PRO A 130 -10.35 -11.93 -23.30
CA PRO A 130 -11.57 -11.77 -22.51
C PRO A 130 -11.30 -11.66 -21.02
N HIS A 131 -10.34 -12.43 -20.49
CA HIS A 131 -9.96 -12.37 -19.08
C HIS A 131 -9.33 -11.02 -18.70
N LEU A 132 -8.45 -10.46 -19.54
CA LEU A 132 -7.89 -9.12 -19.31
C LEU A 132 -8.98 -8.05 -19.23
N LYS A 133 -10.01 -8.13 -20.08
CA LYS A 133 -11.17 -7.22 -20.01
C LYS A 133 -11.96 -7.35 -18.69
N VAL A 134 -12.09 -8.58 -18.16
CA VAL A 134 -12.73 -8.81 -16.88
C VAL A 134 -11.92 -8.14 -15.75
N TYR A 135 -10.59 -8.31 -15.74
CA TYR A 135 -9.71 -7.69 -14.76
C TYR A 135 -9.72 -6.16 -14.85
N ASP A 136 -9.72 -5.59 -16.05
CA ASP A 136 -9.82 -4.14 -16.26
C ASP A 136 -11.14 -3.58 -15.68
N ALA A 137 -12.27 -4.24 -15.96
CA ALA A 137 -13.56 -3.86 -15.40
C ALA A 137 -13.61 -4.06 -13.86
N ALA A 138 -13.07 -5.17 -13.37
CA ALA A 138 -13.00 -5.47 -11.95
C ALA A 138 -12.15 -4.44 -11.18
N CYS A 139 -11.04 -3.98 -11.75
CA CYS A 139 -10.18 -2.95 -11.20
C CYS A 139 -10.93 -1.64 -10.89
N LEU A 140 -11.93 -1.31 -11.68
CA LEU A 140 -12.79 -0.14 -11.44
C LEU A 140 -13.84 -0.40 -10.35
N ALA A 141 -14.38 -1.63 -10.30
CA ALA A 141 -15.46 -2.02 -9.39
C ALA A 141 -14.94 -2.26 -7.95
N TYR A 142 -13.79 -2.92 -7.80
CA TYR A 142 -13.25 -3.37 -6.52
C TYR A 142 -12.08 -2.52 -6.03
N ARG A 143 -12.26 -1.21 -6.01
CA ARG A 143 -11.26 -0.24 -5.51
C ARG A 143 -11.43 0.08 -4.03
N GLN A 144 -10.37 0.50 -3.37
CA GLN A 144 -10.42 0.99 -1.99
C GLN A 144 -10.96 2.42 -1.93
N GLY A 145 -12.26 2.58 -1.67
CA GLY A 145 -12.90 3.89 -1.52
C GLY A 145 -12.87 4.75 -2.78
N SER A 146 -13.09 6.05 -2.61
CA SER A 146 -13.16 7.01 -3.72
C SER A 146 -11.80 7.57 -4.16
N THR A 147 -10.78 7.50 -3.30
CA THR A 147 -9.50 8.19 -3.48
C THR A 147 -8.39 7.32 -4.06
N ARG A 148 -8.46 5.99 -3.90
CA ARG A 148 -7.47 5.05 -4.43
C ARG A 148 -8.08 4.22 -5.55
N ARG A 149 -7.47 4.28 -6.73
CA ARG A 149 -7.83 3.39 -7.85
C ARG A 149 -7.32 1.98 -7.57
N GLY A 150 -8.06 0.97 -8.03
CA GLY A 150 -7.53 -0.38 -8.14
C GLY A 150 -6.36 -0.41 -9.13
N SER A 151 -5.44 -1.36 -8.95
CA SER A 151 -4.30 -1.57 -9.85
C SER A 151 -4.02 -3.07 -9.91
N TYR A 152 -4.26 -3.65 -11.07
CA TYR A 152 -3.96 -5.06 -11.35
C TYR A 152 -2.91 -5.14 -12.45
#